data_29ba3b55e195d348c7950457b45582fb
#
_entry.id   29ba3b55e195d348c7950457b45582fb
#
_cell.length_a   1.000
_cell.length_b   1.000
_cell.length_c   1.000
_cell.angle_alpha   90.00
_cell.angle_beta   90.00
_cell.angle_gamma   90.00
#
_symmetry.space_group_name_H-M   'P 1'
#
loop_
_entity.id
_entity.type
_entity.pdbx_description
1 polymer ?
#
loop_
_entity_poly.entity_id
_entity_poly.type
_entity_poly.pdbx_seq_one_letter_code
_entity_poly.pdbx_strand_id
1 'polypeptide(L)'
;MIRIAVDVYGGDNAPDCVLDGALEAMREMPDIHVIFCGAQEEVRKLLASRPHDEARVRIIDAPDVITNHESPTLAIRRKLNASLVKTMDAVKAGEADAAVTAGSTGAALAGGIFRIGRIRGINRPALAPLLPTAAGK
;
A
#
# COMPACT_ATOMS: atom_id res chain seq x y z
N MET A 1 -2.82 14.10 -12.10
CA MET A 1 -2.80 13.74 -10.66
C MET A 1 -3.09 12.26 -10.53
N ILE A 2 -2.16 11.49 -9.96
CA ILE A 2 -2.27 10.04 -9.73
C ILE A 2 -2.23 9.83 -8.22
N ARG A 3 -3.24 9.14 -7.66
CA ARG A 3 -3.35 8.90 -6.23
C ARG A 3 -2.90 7.48 -5.90
N ILE A 4 -1.89 7.35 -5.07
CA ILE A 4 -1.29 6.07 -4.69
C ILE A 4 -1.60 5.80 -3.22
N ALA A 5 -2.32 4.73 -2.92
CA ALA A 5 -2.48 4.25 -1.55
C ALA A 5 -1.28 3.38 -1.16
N VAL A 6 -0.70 3.64 -0.01
CA VAL A 6 0.53 2.99 0.49
C VAL A 6 0.26 2.32 1.82
N ASP A 7 0.54 1.02 1.88
CA ASP A 7 0.53 0.22 3.10
C ASP A 7 1.76 0.56 3.95
N VAL A 8 1.57 1.41 4.96
CA VAL A 8 2.67 1.96 5.79
C VAL A 8 3.44 0.87 6.54
N TYR A 9 2.77 -0.22 6.90
CA TYR A 9 3.39 -1.31 7.65
C TYR A 9 3.84 -2.49 6.80
N GLY A 10 3.78 -2.34 5.47
CA GLY A 10 4.27 -3.37 4.55
C GLY A 10 5.78 -3.37 4.42
N GLY A 11 6.43 -4.42 4.91
CA GLY A 11 7.87 -4.62 4.76
C GLY A 11 8.64 -4.71 6.08
N ASP A 12 9.85 -5.28 6.02
CA ASP A 12 10.65 -5.58 7.20
C ASP A 12 11.22 -4.33 7.91
N ASN A 13 11.40 -3.24 7.16
CA ASN A 13 11.89 -1.96 7.67
C ASN A 13 10.81 -0.88 7.74
N ALA A 14 9.54 -1.29 7.70
CA ALA A 14 8.42 -0.38 7.88
C ALA A 14 8.35 0.11 9.35
N PRO A 15 7.79 1.30 9.61
CA PRO A 15 7.16 2.24 8.65
C PRO A 15 8.15 3.20 7.98
N ASP A 16 9.35 3.41 8.53
CA ASP A 16 10.25 4.49 8.13
C ASP A 16 10.66 4.42 6.66
N CYS A 17 11.15 3.28 6.18
CA CYS A 17 11.60 3.14 4.80
C CYS A 17 10.45 3.29 3.79
N VAL A 18 9.23 2.92 4.17
CA VAL A 18 8.03 3.07 3.32
C VAL A 18 7.66 4.53 3.17
N LEU A 19 7.68 5.29 4.27
CA LEU A 19 7.44 6.73 4.25
C LEU A 19 8.51 7.45 3.44
N ASP A 20 9.78 7.15 3.69
CA ASP A 20 10.91 7.79 2.99
C ASP A 20 10.84 7.53 1.48
N GLY A 21 10.63 6.28 1.07
CA GLY A 21 10.49 5.92 -0.35
C GLY A 21 9.29 6.56 -1.03
N ALA A 22 8.14 6.64 -0.36
CA ALA A 22 6.97 7.31 -0.90
C ALA A 22 7.17 8.82 -1.07
N LEU A 23 7.82 9.48 -0.10
CA LEU A 23 8.14 10.90 -0.18
C LEU A 23 9.21 11.20 -1.24
N GLU A 24 10.17 10.29 -1.45
CA GLU A 24 11.14 10.38 -2.53
C GLU A 24 10.46 10.30 -3.90
N ALA A 25 9.56 9.32 -4.09
CA ALA A 25 8.77 9.20 -5.30
C ALA A 25 7.94 10.46 -5.58
N MET A 26 7.36 11.09 -4.56
CA MET A 26 6.63 12.35 -4.71
C MET A 26 7.53 13.52 -5.15
N ARG A 27 8.81 13.53 -4.73
CA ARG A 27 9.77 14.56 -5.16
C ARG A 27 10.15 14.39 -6.62
N GLU A 28 10.35 13.15 -7.07
CA GLU A 28 10.71 12.84 -8.44
C GLU A 28 9.53 12.98 -9.42
N MET A 29 8.31 12.70 -8.95
CA MET A 29 7.10 12.68 -9.76
C MET A 29 6.04 13.67 -9.20
N PRO A 30 5.99 14.91 -9.73
CA PRO A 30 5.09 15.95 -9.22
C PRO A 30 3.59 15.61 -9.29
N ASP A 31 3.20 14.70 -10.17
CA ASP A 31 1.80 14.30 -10.38
C ASP A 31 1.29 13.28 -9.37
N ILE A 32 2.16 12.72 -8.51
CA ILE A 32 1.80 11.72 -7.53
C ILE A 32 1.32 12.37 -6.24
N HIS A 33 0.16 11.91 -5.77
CA HIS A 33 -0.39 12.15 -4.44
C HIS A 33 -0.41 10.84 -3.66
N VAL A 34 -0.02 10.87 -2.40
CA VAL A 34 0.09 9.65 -1.59
C VAL A 34 -0.97 9.63 -0.49
N ILE A 35 -1.60 8.46 -0.34
CA ILE A 35 -2.52 8.16 0.75
C ILE A 35 -1.84 7.11 1.63
N PHE A 36 -1.32 7.54 2.77
CA PHE A 36 -0.72 6.63 3.74
C PHE A 36 -1.79 5.92 4.56
N CYS A 37 -1.82 4.60 4.52
CA CYS A 37 -2.70 3.77 5.34
C CYS A 37 -1.88 3.20 6.50
N GLY A 38 -2.13 3.70 7.71
CA GLY A 38 -1.42 3.34 8.94
C GLY A 38 -2.04 4.01 10.16
N ALA A 39 -1.55 3.73 11.37
CA ALA A 39 -2.01 4.40 12.58
C ALA A 39 -1.81 5.91 12.46
N GLN A 40 -2.91 6.66 12.44
CA GLN A 40 -2.93 8.07 12.05
C GLN A 40 -1.97 8.93 12.85
N GLU A 41 -1.93 8.76 14.17
CA GLU A 41 -1.08 9.54 15.06
C GLU A 41 0.42 9.22 14.86
N GLU A 42 0.75 7.95 14.66
CA GLU A 42 2.12 7.53 14.37
C GLU A 42 2.60 8.06 13.03
N VAL A 43 1.79 7.92 11.98
CA VAL A 43 2.12 8.41 10.63
C VAL A 43 2.30 9.93 10.65
N ARG A 44 1.41 10.69 11.32
CA ARG A 44 1.57 12.15 11.49
C ARG A 44 2.87 12.53 12.19
N LYS A 45 3.20 11.83 13.27
CA LYS A 45 4.43 12.08 14.03
C LYS A 45 5.68 11.82 13.18
N LEU A 46 5.68 10.74 12.41
CA LEU A 46 6.79 10.40 11.52
C LEU A 46 6.92 11.38 10.36
N LEU A 47 5.82 11.85 9.79
CA LEU A 47 5.81 12.85 8.72
C LEU A 47 6.26 14.23 9.20
N ALA A 48 6.01 14.60 10.45
CA ALA A 48 6.39 15.90 10.99
C ALA A 48 7.90 16.18 10.94
N SER A 49 8.74 15.12 10.96
CA SER A 49 10.20 15.23 10.83
C SER A 49 10.70 15.12 9.38
N ARG A 50 9.79 14.98 8.41
CA ARG A 50 10.11 14.73 7.00
C ARG A 50 9.57 15.85 6.12
N PRO A 51 10.42 16.59 5.39
CA PRO A 51 9.94 17.63 4.47
C PRO A 51 9.05 17.02 3.36
N HIS A 52 7.81 17.52 3.24
CA HIS A 52 6.87 17.08 2.21
C HIS A 52 5.84 18.16 1.91
N ASP A 53 5.13 18.00 0.80
CA ASP A 53 3.99 18.85 0.44
C ASP A 53 2.71 18.26 1.06
N GLU A 54 2.21 18.90 2.11
CA GLU A 54 1.00 18.46 2.82
C GLU A 54 -0.24 18.37 1.93
N ALA A 55 -0.32 19.22 0.88
CA ALA A 55 -1.45 19.19 -0.05
C ALA A 55 -1.50 17.91 -0.91
N ARG A 56 -0.38 17.18 -0.98
CA ARG A 56 -0.24 15.94 -1.76
C ARG A 56 -0.27 14.69 -0.89
N VAL A 57 -0.47 14.84 0.42
CA VAL A 57 -0.48 13.73 1.39
C VAL A 57 -1.83 13.65 2.06
N ARG A 58 -2.37 12.44 2.16
CA ARG A 58 -3.55 12.09 2.96
C ARG A 58 -3.22 10.90 3.84
N ILE A 59 -3.86 10.78 4.99
CA ILE A 59 -3.73 9.63 5.89
C ILE A 59 -5.11 8.98 6.06
N ILE A 60 -5.13 7.65 5.95
CA ILE A 60 -6.27 6.81 6.34
C ILE A 60 -5.85 6.04 7.58
N ASP A 61 -6.63 6.18 8.66
CA ASP A 61 -6.36 5.48 9.91
C ASP A 61 -6.52 3.97 9.76
N ALA A 62 -5.45 3.24 10.05
CA ALA A 62 -5.34 1.81 9.89
C ALA A 62 -4.33 1.23 10.89
N PRO A 63 -4.72 1.07 12.17
CA PRO A 63 -3.78 0.72 13.23
C PRO A 63 -3.34 -0.74 13.23
N ASP A 64 -4.07 -1.63 12.53
CA ASP A 64 -3.77 -3.05 12.53
C ASP A 64 -2.74 -3.43 11.45
N VAL A 65 -1.93 -4.44 11.74
CA VAL A 65 -0.88 -4.96 10.83
C VAL A 65 -1.18 -6.42 10.49
N ILE A 66 -0.97 -6.80 9.23
CA ILE A 66 -0.96 -8.20 8.79
C ILE A 66 0.49 -8.65 8.69
N THR A 67 0.86 -9.63 9.51
CA THR A 67 2.22 -10.16 9.55
C THR A 67 2.42 -11.30 8.55
N ASN A 68 3.69 -11.60 8.23
CA ASN A 68 4.04 -12.70 7.31
C ASN A 68 3.72 -14.10 7.86
N HIS A 69 3.45 -14.22 9.17
CA HIS A 69 3.14 -15.48 9.83
C HIS A 69 1.65 -15.82 9.87
N GLU A 70 0.80 -14.87 9.47
CA GLU A 70 -0.64 -15.06 9.48
C GLU A 70 -1.13 -15.69 8.16
N SER A 71 -2.24 -16.46 8.26
CA SER A 71 -2.92 -16.93 7.06
C SER A 71 -3.45 -15.74 6.24
N PRO A 72 -2.96 -15.50 5.01
CA PRO A 72 -3.31 -14.32 4.22
C PRO A 72 -4.81 -14.11 4.06
N THR A 73 -5.53 -15.16 3.68
CA THR A 73 -6.96 -15.11 3.44
C THR A 73 -7.77 -14.79 4.70
N LEU A 74 -7.37 -15.37 5.85
CA LEU A 74 -8.04 -15.12 7.12
C LEU A 74 -7.74 -13.70 7.64
N ALA A 75 -6.49 -13.26 7.51
CA ALA A 75 -6.08 -11.93 7.94
C ALA A 75 -6.84 -10.83 7.18
N ILE A 76 -6.90 -10.91 5.84
CA ILE A 76 -7.64 -9.97 4.99
C ILE A 76 -9.13 -9.91 5.34
N ARG A 77 -9.73 -11.02 5.75
CA ARG A 77 -11.16 -11.07 6.11
C ARG A 77 -11.47 -10.58 7.51
N ARG A 78 -10.55 -10.76 8.46
CA ARG A 78 -10.77 -10.48 9.88
C ARG A 78 -10.25 -9.13 10.33
N LYS A 79 -9.10 -8.70 9.81
CA LYS A 79 -8.44 -7.44 10.21
C LYS A 79 -8.86 -6.29 9.29
N LEU A 80 -10.11 -5.84 9.43
CA LEU A 80 -10.68 -4.81 8.56
C LEU A 80 -10.01 -3.44 8.71
N ASN A 81 -9.29 -3.21 9.80
CA ASN A 81 -8.54 -1.99 10.06
C ASN A 81 -7.03 -2.15 9.81
N ALA A 82 -6.60 -3.25 9.16
CA ALA A 82 -5.21 -3.39 8.78
C ALA A 82 -4.84 -2.43 7.65
N SER A 83 -3.60 -1.94 7.71
CA SER A 83 -3.04 -0.99 6.74
C SER A 83 -3.18 -1.49 5.31
N LEU A 84 -2.83 -2.75 5.04
CA LEU A 84 -3.00 -3.37 3.73
C LEU A 84 -4.46 -3.42 3.28
N VAL A 85 -5.39 -3.74 4.20
CA VAL A 85 -6.82 -3.80 3.87
C VAL A 85 -7.36 -2.42 3.50
N LYS A 86 -7.03 -1.38 4.27
CA LYS A 86 -7.42 0.00 3.96
C LYS A 86 -6.80 0.51 2.67
N THR A 87 -5.56 0.12 2.37
CA THR A 87 -4.90 0.41 1.10
C THR A 87 -5.67 -0.16 -0.09
N MET A 88 -6.10 -1.41 -0.01
CA MET A 88 -6.92 -2.05 -1.06
C MET A 88 -8.33 -1.45 -1.14
N ASP A 89 -8.93 -1.12 0.01
CA ASP A 89 -10.25 -0.49 0.07
C ASP A 89 -10.26 0.91 -0.56
N ALA A 90 -9.20 1.69 -0.39
CA ALA A 90 -9.06 2.99 -1.02
C ALA A 90 -9.08 2.90 -2.56
N VAL A 91 -8.44 1.87 -3.13
CA VAL A 91 -8.52 1.60 -4.58
C VAL A 91 -9.92 1.16 -4.98
N LYS A 92 -10.55 0.25 -4.21
CA LYS A 92 -11.91 -0.22 -4.49
C LYS A 92 -12.94 0.92 -4.48
N ALA A 93 -12.77 1.86 -3.56
CA ALA A 93 -13.64 3.04 -3.43
C ALA A 93 -13.38 4.11 -4.48
N GLY A 94 -12.34 3.98 -5.30
CA GLY A 94 -11.92 5.02 -6.26
C GLY A 94 -11.27 6.23 -5.60
N GLU A 95 -10.85 6.10 -4.34
CA GLU A 95 -10.09 7.12 -3.61
C GLU A 95 -8.61 7.13 -4.01
N ALA A 96 -8.09 5.98 -4.43
CA ALA A 96 -6.77 5.80 -4.99
C ALA A 96 -6.83 5.11 -6.37
N ASP A 97 -5.85 5.40 -7.20
CA ASP A 97 -5.72 4.84 -8.55
C ASP A 97 -4.87 3.56 -8.55
N ALA A 98 -4.00 3.41 -7.54
CA ALA A 98 -3.19 2.21 -7.32
C ALA A 98 -2.90 1.98 -5.83
N ALA A 99 -2.54 0.73 -5.50
CA ALA A 99 -2.09 0.30 -4.17
C ALA A 99 -0.64 -0.16 -4.22
N VAL A 100 0.15 0.22 -3.23
CA VAL A 100 1.55 -0.21 -3.06
C VAL A 100 1.74 -0.81 -1.68
N THR A 101 2.36 -1.97 -1.62
CA THR A 101 2.79 -2.62 -0.39
C THR A 101 4.12 -3.34 -0.60
N ALA A 102 5.00 -3.32 0.37
CA ALA A 102 6.22 -4.12 0.45
C ALA A 102 6.07 -5.28 1.46
N GLY A 103 4.83 -5.57 1.88
CA GLY A 103 4.52 -6.62 2.85
C GLY A 103 4.34 -8.01 2.23
N SER A 104 3.59 -8.87 2.91
CA SER A 104 3.33 -10.24 2.48
C SER A 104 2.71 -10.32 1.09
N THR A 105 3.41 -10.95 0.16
CA THR A 105 2.93 -11.22 -1.21
C THR A 105 1.61 -11.98 -1.23
N GLY A 106 1.45 -12.96 -0.32
CA GLY A 106 0.21 -13.73 -0.20
C GLY A 106 -0.95 -12.87 0.30
N ALA A 107 -0.70 -11.95 1.24
CA ALA A 107 -1.72 -11.03 1.73
C ALA A 107 -2.09 -9.98 0.66
N ALA A 108 -1.11 -9.49 -0.11
CA ALA A 108 -1.36 -8.57 -1.24
C ALA A 108 -2.23 -9.23 -2.30
N LEU A 109 -1.94 -10.48 -2.69
CA LEU A 109 -2.76 -11.23 -3.65
C LEU A 109 -4.17 -11.49 -3.11
N ALA A 110 -4.28 -11.92 -1.85
CA ALA A 110 -5.58 -12.13 -1.20
C ALA A 110 -6.39 -10.83 -1.10
N GLY A 111 -5.73 -9.72 -0.76
CA GLY A 111 -6.34 -8.38 -0.72
C GLY A 111 -6.85 -7.95 -2.09
N GLY A 112 -6.05 -8.12 -3.13
CA GLY A 112 -6.47 -7.86 -4.50
C GLY A 112 -7.72 -8.65 -4.90
N ILE A 113 -7.77 -9.95 -4.57
CA ILE A 113 -8.91 -10.81 -4.91
C ILE A 113 -10.16 -10.46 -4.11
N PHE A 114 -10.03 -10.29 -2.78
CA PHE A 114 -11.19 -10.20 -1.90
C PHE A 114 -11.66 -8.76 -1.66
N ARG A 115 -10.79 -7.77 -1.78
CA ARG A 115 -11.14 -6.36 -1.54
C ARG A 115 -11.38 -5.60 -2.84
N ILE A 116 -10.43 -5.61 -3.78
CA ILE A 116 -10.57 -4.91 -5.07
C ILE A 116 -11.48 -5.71 -6.00
N GLY A 117 -11.24 -6.99 -6.12
CA GLY A 117 -11.96 -7.90 -7.02
C GLY A 117 -11.12 -8.30 -8.22
N ARG A 118 -11.63 -9.27 -8.98
CA ARG A 118 -10.97 -9.80 -10.18
C ARG A 118 -11.40 -9.07 -11.45
N ILE A 119 -10.51 -8.94 -12.39
CA ILE A 119 -10.84 -8.51 -13.74
C ILE A 119 -11.81 -9.53 -14.35
N ARG A 120 -12.87 -9.05 -15.02
CA ARG A 120 -13.86 -9.92 -15.65
C ARG A 120 -13.19 -10.87 -16.66
N GLY A 121 -13.49 -12.14 -16.55
CA GLY A 121 -12.89 -13.19 -17.38
C GLY A 121 -11.60 -13.81 -16.83
N ILE A 122 -11.00 -13.23 -15.78
CA ILE A 122 -9.82 -13.81 -15.12
C ILE A 122 -10.25 -14.64 -13.90
N ASN A 123 -10.15 -15.96 -14.04
CA ASN A 123 -10.55 -16.88 -12.98
C ASN A 123 -9.49 -17.02 -11.87
N ARG A 124 -8.22 -16.95 -12.23
CA ARG A 124 -7.08 -17.07 -11.32
C ARG A 124 -6.13 -15.90 -11.53
N PRO A 125 -6.19 -14.86 -10.67
CA PRO A 125 -5.19 -13.81 -10.66
C PRO A 125 -3.81 -14.37 -10.35
N ALA A 126 -2.77 -13.82 -10.95
CA ALA A 126 -1.39 -14.22 -10.77
C ALA A 126 -0.52 -13.00 -10.46
N LEU A 127 0.63 -13.25 -9.84
CA LEU A 127 1.70 -12.28 -9.73
C LEU A 127 2.48 -12.28 -11.05
N ALA A 128 2.81 -11.10 -11.53
CA ALA A 128 3.60 -10.90 -12.73
C ALA A 128 4.90 -10.15 -12.37
N PRO A 129 5.94 -10.86 -11.90
CA PRO A 129 7.20 -10.23 -11.53
C PRO A 129 7.94 -9.71 -12.76
N LEU A 130 8.51 -8.51 -12.65
CA LEU A 130 9.47 -7.97 -13.58
C LEU A 130 10.87 -8.37 -13.10
N LEU A 131 11.56 -9.20 -13.87
CA LEU A 131 12.91 -9.62 -13.56
C LEU A 131 13.89 -8.88 -14.47
N PRO A 132 14.95 -8.24 -13.93
CA PRO A 132 15.98 -7.65 -14.74
C PRO A 132 16.74 -8.74 -15.50
N THR A 133 17.01 -8.52 -16.76
CA THR A 133 17.80 -9.42 -17.60
C THR A 133 19.16 -8.80 -17.92
N ALA A 134 20.11 -9.60 -18.37
CA ALA A 134 21.43 -9.13 -18.78
C ALA A 134 21.38 -8.14 -19.97
N ALA A 135 20.29 -8.14 -20.73
CA ALA A 135 20.08 -7.23 -21.87
C ALA A 135 19.28 -5.95 -21.49
N GLY A 136 19.07 -5.67 -20.20
CA GLY A 136 18.14 -4.65 -19.73
C GLY A 136 16.70 -5.18 -19.76
N LYS A 137 15.71 -4.35 -19.73
CA LYS A 137 14.28 -4.70 -19.61
C LYS A 137 13.83 -5.96 -20.30
#